data_6705a0d19ae50a52926994666267234f
#
_entry.id   6705a0d19ae50a52926994666267234f
#
_cell.length_a   1.000
_cell.length_b   1.000
_cell.length_c   1.000
_cell.angle_alpha   90.00
_cell.angle_beta   90.00
_cell.angle_gamma   90.00
#
_symmetry.space_group_name_H-M   'P 1'
#
loop_
_entity.id
_entity.type
_entity.pdbx_description
1 polymer ?
#
loop_
_entity_poly.entity_id
_entity_poly.type
_entity_poly.pdbx_seq_one_letter_code
_entity_poly.pdbx_strand_id
1 'polypeptide(L)'
;MSSTSEVLQWKYSNFLINKNNNFNKKEILKILSSEDIDEAYRTISSWNSYLSTPLISLNKLNEKLKLNKIFYKDESKRFHLKSFKALGGAYAVEKIIKGNDKKVISTATAGNHGRSVAWGSQKNGLKCKIFISEFVSESRAQVMRNFGADVIRVKGNYEDSLNECIKQSNQNDWQIVQDVAWEDYKLVPKLTMAGYSVMMKEISEQIKNEKISHVILQAGVGGMAAAMVAGIARYLNYIPQIIIVEPDSAACVLASIKTGKIEKISIDKESIMGGMSCGEVSLVPWEILKNSVHYCVTISDDYVSKTVKYLANNKFSDEKIIGGECSTPGIASLVGLSNNHEIRKTINLNEDSSVLLFGCEGDADEELYQKLLAE
;
A
#
# COMPACT_ATOMS: atom_id res chain seq x y z
N MET A 1 -10.61 -17.81 -35.88
CA MET A 1 -11.01 -18.63 -34.73
C MET A 1 -11.25 -17.67 -33.58
N SER A 2 -12.51 -17.41 -33.21
CA SER A 2 -12.87 -16.48 -32.16
C SER A 2 -12.41 -17.10 -30.83
N SER A 3 -11.40 -16.49 -30.19
CA SER A 3 -11.09 -16.82 -28.81
C SER A 3 -12.31 -16.44 -27.98
N THR A 4 -13.04 -17.42 -27.49
CA THR A 4 -14.02 -17.22 -26.42
C THR A 4 -13.28 -16.50 -25.30
N SER A 5 -13.61 -15.23 -25.08
CA SER A 5 -13.04 -14.47 -23.98
C SER A 5 -13.39 -15.19 -22.69
N GLU A 6 -12.37 -15.74 -22.04
CA GLU A 6 -12.54 -16.36 -20.71
C GLU A 6 -13.18 -15.32 -19.78
N VAL A 7 -14.42 -15.58 -19.39
CA VAL A 7 -15.15 -14.71 -18.48
C VAL A 7 -14.53 -14.88 -17.09
N LEU A 8 -13.94 -13.83 -16.56
CA LEU A 8 -13.37 -13.84 -15.20
C LEU A 8 -14.51 -13.92 -14.18
N GLN A 9 -14.80 -15.10 -13.64
CA GLN A 9 -15.86 -15.32 -12.66
C GLN A 9 -15.39 -15.07 -11.21
N TRP A 10 -14.63 -14.01 -10.99
CA TRP A 10 -14.17 -13.65 -9.65
C TRP A 10 -15.27 -12.92 -8.89
N LYS A 11 -15.24 -13.03 -7.56
CA LYS A 11 -16.24 -12.45 -6.66
C LYS A 11 -15.51 -11.69 -5.55
N TYR A 12 -16.13 -10.66 -5.05
CA TYR A 12 -15.78 -10.07 -3.74
C TYR A 12 -16.52 -10.86 -2.64
N SER A 13 -16.02 -10.79 -1.41
CA SER A 13 -16.65 -11.49 -0.27
C SER A 13 -17.59 -10.56 0.49
N ASN A 14 -17.16 -9.34 0.81
CA ASN A 14 -17.99 -8.35 1.48
C ASN A 14 -17.96 -7.03 0.72
N PHE A 15 -19.04 -6.27 0.83
CA PHE A 15 -19.16 -4.92 0.30
C PHE A 15 -19.87 -4.03 1.30
N LEU A 16 -19.32 -2.86 1.58
CA LEU A 16 -19.86 -1.89 2.52
C LEU A 16 -19.90 -0.49 1.88
N ILE A 17 -21.04 0.19 2.02
CA ILE A 17 -21.17 1.61 1.69
C ILE A 17 -20.86 2.42 2.95
N ASN A 18 -19.92 3.36 2.87
CA ASN A 18 -19.65 4.28 3.97
C ASN A 18 -20.73 5.38 4.02
N LYS A 19 -21.68 5.24 4.94
CA LYS A 19 -22.75 6.22 5.13
C LYS A 19 -22.27 7.58 5.68
N ASN A 20 -21.05 7.60 6.25
CA ASN A 20 -20.45 8.80 6.83
C ASN A 20 -19.48 9.49 5.84
N ASN A 21 -19.47 9.07 4.57
CA ASN A 21 -18.62 9.70 3.57
C ASN A 21 -18.91 11.19 3.44
N ASN A 22 -17.89 11.99 3.65
CA ASN A 22 -17.89 13.45 3.49
C ASN A 22 -16.48 13.90 3.14
N PHE A 23 -16.06 13.65 1.89
CA PHE A 23 -14.72 14.00 1.44
C PHE A 23 -14.49 15.51 1.52
N ASN A 24 -13.67 15.94 2.45
CA ASN A 24 -13.33 17.35 2.66
C ASN A 24 -11.82 17.58 2.52
N LYS A 25 -11.42 18.19 1.39
CA LYS A 25 -10.00 18.48 1.10
C LYS A 25 -9.30 19.25 2.22
N LYS A 26 -9.98 20.25 2.83
CA LYS A 26 -9.39 21.08 3.87
C LYS A 26 -9.11 20.27 5.13
N GLU A 27 -10.04 19.42 5.55
CA GLU A 27 -9.85 18.59 6.74
C GLU A 27 -8.77 17.52 6.51
N ILE A 28 -8.73 16.89 5.34
CA ILE A 28 -7.68 15.93 4.98
C ILE A 28 -6.31 16.60 5.03
N LEU A 29 -6.18 17.80 4.45
CA LEU A 29 -4.91 18.53 4.38
C LEU A 29 -4.51 19.23 5.70
N LYS A 30 -5.33 19.19 6.76
CA LYS A 30 -4.91 19.49 8.13
C LYS A 30 -4.14 18.33 8.77
N ILE A 31 -4.44 17.09 8.36
CA ILE A 31 -3.80 15.88 8.91
C ILE A 31 -2.48 15.61 8.23
N LEU A 32 -2.46 15.63 6.89
CA LEU A 32 -1.27 15.55 6.05
C LEU A 32 -1.23 16.77 5.13
N SER A 33 -0.39 17.75 5.47
CA SER A 33 -0.44 19.07 4.85
C SER A 33 0.05 19.06 3.40
N SER A 34 -0.41 20.05 2.62
CA SER A 34 0.13 20.27 1.27
C SER A 34 1.63 20.47 1.27
N GLU A 35 2.17 21.16 2.28
CA GLU A 35 3.62 21.42 2.40
C GLU A 35 4.39 20.12 2.67
N ASP A 36 3.90 19.25 3.58
CA ASP A 36 4.53 17.94 3.83
C ASP A 36 4.55 17.07 2.58
N ILE A 37 3.43 17.05 1.82
CA ILE A 37 3.29 16.31 0.56
C ILE A 37 4.25 16.84 -0.50
N ASP A 38 4.29 18.15 -0.69
CA ASP A 38 5.14 18.78 -1.71
C ASP A 38 6.63 18.69 -1.32
N GLU A 39 6.97 18.80 -0.04
CA GLU A 39 8.33 18.62 0.46
C GLU A 39 8.81 17.18 0.26
N ALA A 40 7.96 16.18 0.52
CA ALA A 40 8.28 14.80 0.27
C ALA A 40 8.60 14.55 -1.21
N TYR A 41 7.80 15.10 -2.12
CA TYR A 41 8.11 15.03 -3.54
C TYR A 41 9.42 15.69 -3.91
N ARG A 42 9.66 16.95 -3.48
CA ARG A 42 10.92 17.67 -3.74
C ARG A 42 12.14 16.89 -3.24
N THR A 43 12.05 16.33 -2.04
CA THR A 43 13.14 15.58 -1.42
C THR A 43 13.39 14.26 -2.17
N ILE A 44 12.36 13.46 -2.38
CA ILE A 44 12.48 12.14 -3.00
C ILE A 44 12.88 12.26 -4.46
N SER A 45 12.35 13.24 -5.21
CA SER A 45 12.70 13.47 -6.62
C SER A 45 14.14 13.98 -6.79
N SER A 46 14.78 14.51 -5.74
CA SER A 46 16.19 14.90 -5.76
C SER A 46 17.16 13.73 -5.53
N TRP A 47 16.68 12.53 -5.17
CA TRP A 47 17.55 11.39 -4.97
C TRP A 47 18.10 10.86 -6.30
N ASN A 48 19.40 10.56 -6.36
CA ASN A 48 20.11 10.17 -7.59
C ASN A 48 19.47 8.99 -8.35
N SER A 49 18.77 8.11 -7.64
CA SER A 49 18.10 6.93 -8.19
C SER A 49 16.60 7.14 -8.43
N TYR A 50 16.10 8.37 -8.29
CA TYR A 50 14.68 8.64 -8.51
C TYR A 50 14.30 8.52 -9.99
N LEU A 51 13.27 7.73 -10.22
CA LEU A 51 12.55 7.65 -11.48
C LEU A 51 11.06 7.52 -11.16
N SER A 52 10.23 8.27 -11.87
CA SER A 52 8.77 8.06 -11.81
C SER A 52 8.45 6.67 -12.30
N THR A 53 7.71 5.89 -11.51
CA THR A 53 7.32 4.53 -11.89
C THR A 53 6.23 4.56 -12.96
N PRO A 54 6.10 3.49 -13.77
CA PRO A 54 5.12 3.46 -14.85
C PRO A 54 3.66 3.55 -14.37
N LEU A 55 2.84 4.23 -15.16
CA LEU A 55 1.38 4.12 -15.11
C LEU A 55 0.92 3.33 -16.32
N ILE A 56 0.71 2.03 -16.15
CA ILE A 56 0.42 1.07 -17.21
C ILE A 56 -1.08 1.05 -17.49
N SER A 57 -1.46 0.95 -18.77
CA SER A 57 -2.85 0.68 -19.15
C SER A 57 -3.12 -0.83 -19.18
N LEU A 58 -4.11 -1.30 -18.39
CA LEU A 58 -4.58 -2.68 -18.46
C LEU A 58 -5.65 -2.81 -19.56
N ASN A 59 -5.25 -2.54 -20.82
CA ASN A 59 -6.14 -2.44 -21.99
C ASN A 59 -6.95 -3.71 -22.25
N LYS A 60 -6.37 -4.90 -22.09
CA LYS A 60 -7.08 -6.17 -22.26
C LYS A 60 -8.09 -6.42 -21.13
N LEU A 61 -7.84 -5.89 -19.93
CA LEU A 61 -8.78 -5.99 -18.82
C LEU A 61 -9.94 -5.00 -18.98
N ASN A 62 -9.67 -3.73 -19.38
CA ASN A 62 -10.77 -2.77 -19.57
C ASN A 62 -11.73 -3.20 -20.68
N GLU A 63 -11.25 -3.79 -21.78
CA GLU A 63 -12.11 -4.39 -22.82
C GLU A 63 -13.00 -5.50 -22.24
N LYS A 64 -12.41 -6.44 -21.45
CA LYS A 64 -13.17 -7.53 -20.82
C LYS A 64 -14.26 -7.04 -19.86
N LEU A 65 -13.97 -5.98 -19.10
CA LEU A 65 -14.89 -5.42 -18.11
C LEU A 65 -15.82 -4.34 -18.69
N LYS A 66 -15.65 -3.96 -19.97
CA LYS A 66 -16.37 -2.88 -20.65
C LYS A 66 -16.27 -1.57 -19.87
N LEU A 67 -15.03 -1.14 -19.62
CA LEU A 67 -14.68 0.13 -18.98
C LEU A 67 -13.86 0.98 -19.95
N ASN A 68 -13.86 2.31 -19.78
CA ASN A 68 -13.08 3.20 -20.62
C ASN A 68 -11.59 2.91 -20.49
N LYS A 69 -11.05 3.00 -19.26
CA LYS A 69 -9.63 2.76 -18.97
C LYS A 69 -9.42 2.11 -17.61
N ILE A 70 -8.36 1.32 -17.51
CA ILE A 70 -7.84 0.85 -16.24
C ILE A 70 -6.36 1.21 -16.18
N PHE A 71 -6.02 2.13 -15.28
CA PHE A 71 -4.64 2.52 -15.00
C PHE A 71 -4.10 1.70 -13.83
N TYR A 72 -2.85 1.28 -13.95
CA TYR A 72 -2.14 0.51 -12.94
C TYR A 72 -0.80 1.16 -12.64
N LYS A 73 -0.65 1.73 -11.45
CA LYS A 73 0.60 2.33 -10.98
C LYS A 73 1.54 1.23 -10.52
N ASP A 74 2.58 0.93 -11.29
CA ASP A 74 3.49 -0.19 -11.07
C ASP A 74 4.71 0.20 -10.22
N GLU A 75 4.66 -0.12 -8.93
CA GLU A 75 5.74 0.14 -7.97
C GLU A 75 6.79 -0.99 -7.88
N SER A 76 6.69 -2.00 -8.73
CA SER A 76 7.59 -3.18 -8.70
C SER A 76 9.07 -2.86 -8.89
N LYS A 77 9.39 -1.70 -9.48
CA LYS A 77 10.78 -1.28 -9.74
C LYS A 77 11.23 -0.08 -8.91
N ARG A 78 10.40 0.37 -7.95
CA ARG A 78 10.72 1.55 -7.13
C ARG A 78 12.07 1.40 -6.42
N PHE A 79 13.06 2.21 -6.81
CA PHE A 79 14.43 2.23 -6.28
C PHE A 79 15.14 0.87 -6.23
N HIS A 80 14.76 -0.08 -7.07
CA HIS A 80 15.21 -1.48 -7.02
C HIS A 80 14.86 -2.22 -5.70
N LEU A 81 13.99 -1.62 -4.87
CA LEU A 81 13.49 -2.21 -3.63
C LEU A 81 12.19 -2.98 -3.83
N LYS A 82 11.69 -3.02 -5.07
CA LYS A 82 10.53 -3.79 -5.50
C LYS A 82 9.22 -3.45 -4.77
N SER A 83 9.08 -2.25 -4.17
CA SER A 83 7.87 -1.85 -3.44
C SER A 83 7.77 -0.33 -3.23
N PHE A 84 6.53 0.20 -3.22
CA PHE A 84 6.24 1.59 -2.86
C PHE A 84 6.73 1.98 -1.45
N LYS A 85 6.88 1.03 -0.55
CA LYS A 85 7.37 1.26 0.82
C LYS A 85 8.71 2.00 0.84
N ALA A 86 9.52 1.85 -0.24
CA ALA A 86 10.77 2.57 -0.43
C ALA A 86 10.60 4.12 -0.33
N LEU A 87 9.47 4.66 -0.75
CA LEU A 87 9.17 6.08 -0.66
C LEU A 87 9.05 6.56 0.79
N GLY A 88 8.25 5.84 1.60
CA GLY A 88 7.89 6.32 2.94
C GLY A 88 8.98 6.09 3.98
N GLY A 89 9.49 4.87 4.12
CA GLY A 89 10.47 4.54 5.16
C GLY A 89 11.77 5.29 5.01
N ALA A 90 12.33 5.35 3.79
CA ALA A 90 13.57 6.06 3.54
C ALA A 90 13.42 7.58 3.69
N TYR A 91 12.28 8.16 3.27
CA TYR A 91 11.99 9.56 3.49
C TYR A 91 11.84 9.90 4.98
N ALA A 92 11.12 9.08 5.73
CA ALA A 92 10.98 9.27 7.18
C ALA A 92 12.34 9.25 7.89
N VAL A 93 13.24 8.31 7.53
CA VAL A 93 14.62 8.28 8.04
C VAL A 93 15.33 9.60 7.73
N GLU A 94 15.35 10.05 6.46
CA GLU A 94 16.04 11.27 6.06
C GLU A 94 15.50 12.52 6.77
N LYS A 95 14.19 12.59 6.98
CA LYS A 95 13.56 13.76 7.65
C LYS A 95 13.84 13.79 9.14
N ILE A 96 13.70 12.66 9.82
CA ILE A 96 13.81 12.62 11.28
C ILE A 96 15.24 12.88 11.75
N ILE A 97 16.25 12.45 10.99
CA ILE A 97 17.66 12.67 11.37
C ILE A 97 18.12 14.13 11.20
N LYS A 98 17.48 14.91 10.33
CA LYS A 98 17.79 16.34 10.18
C LYS A 98 17.46 17.15 11.44
N GLY A 99 16.65 16.61 12.33
CA GLY A 99 16.21 17.27 13.56
C GLY A 99 16.80 16.68 14.84
N ASN A 100 17.69 15.66 14.76
CA ASN A 100 18.28 15.03 15.94
C ASN A 100 19.67 14.45 15.69
N ASP A 101 20.41 14.17 16.77
CA ASP A 101 21.79 13.65 16.73
C ASP A 101 21.87 12.13 16.81
N LYS A 102 20.73 11.41 16.77
CA LYS A 102 20.70 9.95 16.88
C LYS A 102 21.38 9.30 15.68
N LYS A 103 22.21 8.29 15.94
CA LYS A 103 23.03 7.61 14.93
C LYS A 103 22.53 6.21 14.60
N VAL A 104 21.53 5.75 15.32
CA VAL A 104 20.95 4.42 15.15
C VAL A 104 19.45 4.52 14.92
N ILE A 105 19.01 3.96 13.81
CA ILE A 105 17.59 3.80 13.46
C ILE A 105 17.15 2.40 13.87
N SER A 106 15.94 2.29 14.37
CA SER A 106 15.33 1.00 14.73
C SER A 106 13.92 0.86 14.17
N THR A 107 13.52 -0.35 13.85
CA THR A 107 12.14 -0.69 13.43
C THR A 107 11.85 -2.16 13.69
N ALA A 108 10.57 -2.51 13.84
CA ALA A 108 10.11 -3.88 13.94
C ALA A 108 9.26 -4.23 12.71
N THR A 109 9.80 -5.05 11.80
CA THR A 109 9.10 -5.45 10.59
C THR A 109 9.91 -6.49 9.80
N ALA A 110 9.22 -7.42 9.17
CA ALA A 110 9.84 -8.45 8.32
C ALA A 110 9.68 -8.19 6.81
N GLY A 111 9.06 -7.08 6.45
CA GLY A 111 8.64 -6.84 5.07
C GLY A 111 9.30 -5.64 4.42
N ASN A 112 8.60 -5.09 3.45
CA ASN A 112 9.05 -3.98 2.61
C ASN A 112 9.34 -2.69 3.39
N HIS A 113 8.70 -2.47 4.55
CA HIS A 113 9.02 -1.32 5.41
C HIS A 113 10.44 -1.43 5.98
N GLY A 114 10.82 -2.59 6.53
CA GLY A 114 12.17 -2.82 7.03
C GLY A 114 13.24 -2.64 5.97
N ARG A 115 12.99 -3.15 4.78
CA ARG A 115 13.84 -2.96 3.60
C ARG A 115 14.03 -1.48 3.27
N SER A 116 12.95 -0.70 3.31
CA SER A 116 12.96 0.74 3.08
C SER A 116 13.74 1.50 4.15
N VAL A 117 13.52 1.17 5.42
CA VAL A 117 14.22 1.78 6.57
C VAL A 117 15.73 1.44 6.53
N ALA A 118 16.10 0.18 6.23
CA ALA A 118 17.48 -0.22 6.07
C ALA A 118 18.18 0.56 4.96
N TRP A 119 17.56 0.63 3.78
CA TRP A 119 18.09 1.42 2.66
C TRP A 119 18.19 2.92 2.99
N GLY A 120 17.17 3.50 3.60
CA GLY A 120 17.18 4.88 4.05
C GLY A 120 18.30 5.16 5.06
N SER A 121 18.56 4.22 5.98
CA SER A 121 19.66 4.31 6.94
C SER A 121 21.01 4.23 6.25
N GLN A 122 21.21 3.26 5.35
CA GLN A 122 22.44 3.12 4.57
C GLN A 122 22.75 4.40 3.77
N LYS A 123 21.74 4.94 3.07
CA LYS A 123 21.84 6.17 2.27
C LYS A 123 22.31 7.38 3.09
N ASN A 124 21.96 7.41 4.38
CA ASN A 124 22.31 8.50 5.30
C ASN A 124 23.48 8.16 6.24
N GLY A 125 24.19 7.07 6.02
CA GLY A 125 25.34 6.68 6.84
C GLY A 125 25.02 6.30 8.29
N LEU A 126 23.80 5.84 8.55
CA LEU A 126 23.29 5.47 9.87
C LEU A 126 23.33 3.97 10.10
N LYS A 127 23.50 3.58 11.36
CA LYS A 127 23.28 2.18 11.76
C LYS A 127 21.79 1.88 11.80
N CYS A 128 21.41 0.66 11.41
CA CYS A 128 20.01 0.23 11.39
C CYS A 128 19.85 -1.07 12.19
N LYS A 129 18.88 -1.10 13.10
CA LYS A 129 18.51 -2.28 13.88
C LYS A 129 17.10 -2.68 13.50
N ILE A 130 16.90 -3.90 13.00
CA ILE A 130 15.59 -4.40 12.58
C ILE A 130 15.21 -5.61 13.42
N PHE A 131 14.11 -5.48 14.17
CA PHE A 131 13.57 -6.53 15.00
C PHE A 131 12.55 -7.33 14.21
N ILE A 132 12.73 -8.65 14.16
CA ILE A 132 11.85 -9.57 13.45
C ILE A 132 11.44 -10.73 14.38
N SER A 133 10.24 -11.26 14.15
CA SER A 133 9.81 -12.50 14.80
C SER A 133 10.71 -13.69 14.41
N GLU A 134 10.83 -14.65 15.30
CA GLU A 134 11.58 -15.90 15.03
C GLU A 134 11.05 -16.68 13.82
N PHE A 135 9.77 -16.49 13.47
CA PHE A 135 9.11 -17.18 12.35
C PHE A 135 9.41 -16.57 10.98
N VAL A 136 10.06 -15.41 10.93
CA VAL A 136 10.42 -14.76 9.66
C VAL A 136 11.48 -15.54 8.92
N SER A 137 11.29 -15.76 7.62
CA SER A 137 12.24 -16.50 6.80
C SER A 137 13.62 -15.84 6.75
N GLU A 138 14.66 -16.65 6.60
CA GLU A 138 16.03 -16.14 6.50
C GLU A 138 16.23 -15.31 5.22
N SER A 139 15.56 -15.65 4.13
CA SER A 139 15.59 -14.90 2.89
C SER A 139 15.15 -13.43 3.09
N ARG A 140 14.06 -13.20 3.82
CA ARG A 140 13.60 -11.84 4.17
C ARG A 140 14.60 -11.09 5.06
N ALA A 141 15.15 -11.77 6.07
CA ALA A 141 16.19 -11.19 6.94
C ALA A 141 17.45 -10.80 6.14
N GLN A 142 17.87 -11.66 5.22
CA GLN A 142 19.08 -11.43 4.42
C GLN A 142 18.95 -10.20 3.51
N VAL A 143 17.78 -9.95 2.93
CA VAL A 143 17.55 -8.73 2.12
C VAL A 143 17.80 -7.45 2.92
N MET A 144 17.36 -7.42 4.19
CA MET A 144 17.60 -6.26 5.07
C MET A 144 19.08 -6.12 5.45
N ARG A 145 19.77 -7.24 5.73
CA ARG A 145 21.22 -7.26 5.98
C ARG A 145 22.05 -6.77 4.78
N ASN A 146 21.60 -7.03 3.56
CA ASN A 146 22.26 -6.54 2.35
C ASN A 146 22.29 -5.00 2.26
N PHE A 147 21.38 -4.32 2.96
CA PHE A 147 21.42 -2.86 3.16
C PHE A 147 22.15 -2.43 4.44
N GLY A 148 22.93 -3.33 5.07
CA GLY A 148 23.72 -3.04 6.26
C GLY A 148 22.94 -3.02 7.56
N ALA A 149 21.71 -3.52 7.59
CA ALA A 149 20.94 -3.63 8.83
C ALA A 149 21.42 -4.79 9.69
N ASP A 150 21.48 -4.55 11.00
CA ASP A 150 21.61 -5.59 12.01
C ASP A 150 20.21 -6.13 12.33
N VAL A 151 19.96 -7.38 11.93
CA VAL A 151 18.64 -8.01 12.04
C VAL A 151 18.62 -8.88 13.30
N ILE A 152 17.76 -8.50 14.25
CA ILE A 152 17.61 -9.10 15.56
C ILE A 152 16.36 -9.98 15.57
N ARG A 153 16.52 -11.29 15.77
CA ARG A 153 15.40 -12.21 15.95
C ARG A 153 14.90 -12.18 17.37
N VAL A 154 13.61 -11.97 17.53
CA VAL A 154 12.92 -11.97 18.81
C VAL A 154 12.03 -13.22 18.89
N LYS A 155 12.08 -13.90 20.03
CA LYS A 155 11.21 -15.04 20.30
C LYS A 155 9.74 -14.55 20.40
N GLY A 156 8.85 -15.21 19.68
CA GLY A 156 7.44 -14.87 19.63
C GLY A 156 7.00 -14.24 18.32
N ASN A 157 5.91 -13.51 18.33
CA ASN A 157 5.24 -12.97 17.17
C ASN A 157 5.72 -11.53 16.78
N TYR A 158 4.98 -10.88 15.90
CA TYR A 158 5.26 -9.49 15.49
C TYR A 158 5.15 -8.50 16.67
N GLU A 159 4.14 -8.65 17.53
CA GLU A 159 3.93 -7.74 18.67
C GLU A 159 5.08 -7.84 19.66
N ASP A 160 5.62 -9.05 19.89
CA ASP A 160 6.81 -9.26 20.72
C ASP A 160 8.03 -8.55 20.12
N SER A 161 8.20 -8.61 18.80
CA SER A 161 9.28 -7.92 18.09
C SER A 161 9.16 -6.41 18.21
N LEU A 162 7.96 -5.86 18.11
CA LEU A 162 7.69 -4.43 18.26
C LEU A 162 7.97 -3.96 19.69
N ASN A 163 7.51 -4.70 20.67
CA ASN A 163 7.72 -4.39 22.08
C ASN A 163 9.22 -4.40 22.43
N GLU A 164 9.97 -5.38 21.96
CA GLU A 164 11.42 -5.44 22.19
C GLU A 164 12.15 -4.32 21.44
N CYS A 165 11.72 -3.97 20.23
CA CYS A 165 12.22 -2.81 19.49
C CYS A 165 12.03 -1.52 20.28
N ILE A 166 10.83 -1.26 20.79
CA ILE A 166 10.52 -0.07 21.60
C ILE A 166 11.38 -0.04 22.87
N LYS A 167 11.44 -1.15 23.58
CA LYS A 167 12.21 -1.28 24.83
C LYS A 167 13.70 -0.99 24.60
N GLN A 168 14.34 -1.66 23.63
CA GLN A 168 15.76 -1.47 23.35
C GLN A 168 16.05 -0.07 22.80
N SER A 169 15.16 0.49 22.01
CA SER A 169 15.31 1.84 21.48
C SER A 169 15.28 2.89 22.57
N ASN A 170 14.38 2.76 23.55
CA ASN A 170 14.32 3.67 24.70
C ASN A 170 15.55 3.53 25.61
N GLN A 171 16.06 2.31 25.82
CA GLN A 171 17.24 2.06 26.65
C GLN A 171 18.54 2.58 26.04
N ASN A 172 18.64 2.59 24.70
CA ASN A 172 19.88 2.92 23.98
C ASN A 172 19.79 4.24 23.23
N ASP A 173 18.73 4.99 23.40
CA ASP A 173 18.47 6.27 22.70
C ASP A 173 18.48 6.13 21.17
N TRP A 174 17.89 5.05 20.63
CA TRP A 174 17.74 4.86 19.19
C TRP A 174 16.50 5.56 18.66
N GLN A 175 16.51 5.94 17.38
CA GLN A 175 15.36 6.52 16.71
C GLN A 175 14.48 5.42 16.11
N ILE A 176 13.26 5.27 16.63
CA ILE A 176 12.27 4.37 16.04
C ILE A 176 11.73 5.00 14.75
N VAL A 177 11.66 4.19 13.68
CA VAL A 177 11.02 4.52 12.41
C VAL A 177 10.02 3.42 12.04
N GLN A 178 8.81 3.52 12.60
CA GLN A 178 7.70 2.59 12.38
C GLN A 178 6.60 3.26 11.54
N ASP A 179 5.90 2.50 10.69
CA ASP A 179 4.85 3.02 9.81
C ASP A 179 3.43 2.94 10.39
N VAL A 180 3.31 2.52 11.65
CA VAL A 180 2.06 2.47 12.42
C VAL A 180 2.10 3.56 13.48
N ALA A 181 0.99 4.31 13.63
CA ALA A 181 0.84 5.36 14.63
C ALA A 181 0.14 4.85 15.89
N TRP A 182 0.63 5.30 17.04
CA TRP A 182 -0.05 5.20 18.34
C TRP A 182 -0.10 6.57 19.00
N GLU A 183 -0.69 6.68 20.23
CA GLU A 183 -1.08 7.98 20.81
C GLU A 183 0.05 9.01 20.81
N ASP A 184 1.25 8.63 21.26
CA ASP A 184 2.41 9.53 21.37
C ASP A 184 3.39 9.40 20.18
N TYR A 185 3.01 8.66 19.12
CA TYR A 185 3.89 8.39 17.99
C TYR A 185 3.16 8.61 16.66
N LYS A 186 3.04 9.86 16.25
CA LYS A 186 2.28 10.27 15.06
C LYS A 186 3.15 10.91 13.97
N LEU A 187 4.29 11.51 14.34
CA LEU A 187 5.15 12.25 13.41
C LEU A 187 5.74 11.33 12.33
N VAL A 188 6.40 10.26 12.72
CA VAL A 188 7.09 9.36 11.78
C VAL A 188 6.10 8.68 10.82
N PRO A 189 4.94 8.15 11.28
CA PRO A 189 3.91 7.68 10.36
C PRO A 189 3.39 8.75 9.39
N LYS A 190 3.25 10.01 9.79
CA LYS A 190 2.90 11.12 8.89
C LYS A 190 3.98 11.35 7.83
N LEU A 191 5.25 11.37 8.21
CA LEU A 191 6.38 11.47 7.27
C LEU A 191 6.37 10.29 6.29
N THR A 192 6.13 9.10 6.77
CA THR A 192 6.02 7.90 5.92
C THR A 192 4.88 8.05 4.90
N MET A 193 3.72 8.51 5.34
CA MET A 193 2.58 8.78 4.45
C MET A 193 2.88 9.91 3.45
N ALA A 194 3.57 10.97 3.87
CA ALA A 194 4.02 12.03 2.96
C ALA A 194 4.91 11.47 1.86
N GLY A 195 5.85 10.57 2.19
CA GLY A 195 6.65 9.84 1.20
C GLY A 195 5.79 9.05 0.21
N TYR A 196 4.78 8.32 0.67
CA TYR A 196 3.88 7.56 -0.21
C TYR A 196 3.08 8.44 -1.16
N SER A 197 2.75 9.69 -0.78
CA SER A 197 1.97 10.60 -1.61
C SER A 197 2.67 10.99 -2.93
N VAL A 198 3.98 10.74 -3.05
CA VAL A 198 4.74 10.91 -4.29
C VAL A 198 4.11 10.15 -5.45
N MET A 199 3.54 8.97 -5.20
CA MET A 199 2.82 8.22 -6.22
C MET A 199 1.68 9.03 -6.84
N MET A 200 0.89 9.76 -6.03
CA MET A 200 -0.22 10.59 -6.56
C MET A 200 0.27 11.81 -7.34
N LYS A 201 1.42 12.40 -6.95
CA LYS A 201 2.05 13.46 -7.75
C LYS A 201 2.45 12.94 -9.13
N GLU A 202 3.14 11.80 -9.17
CA GLU A 202 3.51 11.15 -10.44
C GLU A 202 2.28 10.81 -11.28
N ILE A 203 1.25 10.21 -10.68
CA ILE A 203 0.00 9.88 -11.36
C ILE A 203 -0.66 11.14 -11.93
N SER A 204 -0.73 12.23 -11.17
CA SER A 204 -1.34 13.49 -11.63
C SER A 204 -0.68 14.07 -12.89
N GLU A 205 0.61 13.80 -13.08
CA GLU A 205 1.37 14.19 -14.28
C GLU A 205 1.19 13.17 -15.42
N GLN A 206 1.09 11.87 -15.08
CA GLN A 206 1.01 10.79 -16.06
C GLN A 206 -0.38 10.64 -16.70
N ILE A 207 -1.46 10.92 -15.96
CA ILE A 207 -2.83 10.84 -16.50
C ILE A 207 -3.15 11.94 -17.53
N LYS A 208 -2.32 12.98 -17.58
CA LYS A 208 -2.51 14.14 -18.51
C LYS A 208 -3.92 14.73 -18.37
N ASN A 209 -4.75 14.58 -19.40
CA ASN A 209 -6.11 15.10 -19.47
C ASN A 209 -7.20 14.07 -19.09
N GLU A 210 -6.80 12.85 -18.69
CA GLU A 210 -7.74 11.81 -18.34
C GLU A 210 -8.34 12.07 -16.93
N LYS A 211 -9.61 11.79 -16.79
CA LYS A 211 -10.30 11.90 -15.50
C LYS A 211 -10.52 10.52 -14.90
N ILE A 212 -9.90 10.27 -13.75
CA ILE A 212 -10.11 9.04 -12.99
C ILE A 212 -11.47 9.13 -12.27
N SER A 213 -12.36 8.18 -12.54
CA SER A 213 -13.68 8.10 -11.88
C SER A 213 -13.65 7.28 -10.59
N HIS A 214 -12.81 6.25 -10.54
CA HIS A 214 -12.70 5.33 -9.41
C HIS A 214 -11.24 5.08 -9.04
N VAL A 215 -10.97 4.96 -7.75
CA VAL A 215 -9.65 4.57 -7.23
C VAL A 215 -9.85 3.40 -6.26
N ILE A 216 -9.16 2.29 -6.48
CA ILE A 216 -9.17 1.15 -5.56
C ILE A 216 -7.84 1.10 -4.83
N LEU A 217 -7.90 1.18 -3.51
CA LEU A 217 -6.76 1.32 -2.61
C LEU A 217 -6.65 0.12 -1.69
N GLN A 218 -5.53 -0.57 -1.75
CA GLN A 218 -5.20 -1.63 -0.80
C GLN A 218 -4.98 -1.04 0.59
N ALA A 219 -5.48 -1.71 1.62
CA ALA A 219 -5.24 -1.35 3.00
C ALA A 219 -4.85 -2.56 3.86
N GLY A 220 -3.80 -2.39 4.63
CA GLY A 220 -3.54 -3.07 5.88
C GLY A 220 -3.85 -2.07 7.01
N VAL A 221 -2.85 -1.46 7.65
CA VAL A 221 -3.07 -0.39 8.65
C VAL A 221 -3.56 0.93 8.06
N GLY A 222 -3.72 1.03 6.74
CA GLY A 222 -4.32 2.17 6.04
C GLY A 222 -3.36 3.27 5.57
N GLY A 223 -2.05 3.18 5.86
CA GLY A 223 -1.08 4.26 5.59
C GLY A 223 -0.98 4.66 4.12
N MET A 224 -0.87 3.69 3.19
CA MET A 224 -0.84 3.97 1.75
C MET A 224 -2.18 4.56 1.27
N ALA A 225 -3.29 3.95 1.66
CA ALA A 225 -4.61 4.41 1.26
C ALA A 225 -4.86 5.87 1.67
N ALA A 226 -4.54 6.21 2.93
CA ALA A 226 -4.67 7.58 3.43
C ALA A 226 -3.72 8.56 2.72
N ALA A 227 -2.50 8.16 2.40
CA ALA A 227 -1.56 8.96 1.61
C ALA A 227 -2.10 9.24 0.20
N MET A 228 -2.72 8.25 -0.46
CA MET A 228 -3.35 8.44 -1.77
C MET A 228 -4.55 9.39 -1.66
N VAL A 229 -5.39 9.26 -0.64
CA VAL A 229 -6.50 10.18 -0.37
C VAL A 229 -6.01 11.61 -0.19
N ALA A 230 -4.94 11.82 0.60
CA ALA A 230 -4.33 13.14 0.76
C ALA A 230 -3.71 13.67 -0.55
N GLY A 231 -3.08 12.82 -1.33
CA GLY A 231 -2.57 13.16 -2.66
C GLY A 231 -3.69 13.55 -3.64
N ILE A 232 -4.83 12.85 -3.63
CA ILE A 232 -6.04 13.21 -4.38
C ILE A 232 -6.52 14.61 -3.96
N ALA A 233 -6.61 14.87 -2.65
CA ALA A 233 -7.00 16.17 -2.13
C ALA A 233 -6.05 17.29 -2.57
N ARG A 234 -4.73 17.00 -2.68
CA ARG A 234 -3.69 17.97 -3.07
C ARG A 234 -3.64 18.21 -4.58
N TYR A 235 -3.67 17.15 -5.40
CA TYR A 235 -3.29 17.25 -6.81
C TYR A 235 -4.47 17.15 -7.80
N LEU A 236 -5.62 16.62 -7.40
CA LEU A 236 -6.78 16.54 -8.27
C LEU A 236 -7.78 17.66 -7.97
N ASN A 237 -8.37 18.24 -9.03
CA ASN A 237 -9.43 19.26 -8.89
C ASN A 237 -10.85 18.66 -8.80
N TYR A 238 -10.95 17.33 -8.79
CA TYR A 238 -12.18 16.55 -8.65
C TYR A 238 -11.96 15.41 -7.63
N ILE A 239 -13.02 14.73 -7.25
CA ILE A 239 -12.99 13.63 -6.28
C ILE A 239 -13.47 12.36 -6.99
N PRO A 240 -12.62 11.33 -7.17
CA PRO A 240 -13.04 10.03 -7.65
C PRO A 240 -13.80 9.26 -6.56
N GLN A 241 -14.53 8.21 -6.95
CA GLN A 241 -15.06 7.22 -6.01
C GLN A 241 -13.89 6.45 -5.39
N ILE A 242 -13.75 6.47 -4.07
CA ILE A 242 -12.65 5.83 -3.35
C ILE A 242 -13.14 4.54 -2.73
N ILE A 243 -12.52 3.43 -3.11
CA ILE A 243 -12.85 2.07 -2.66
C ILE A 243 -11.63 1.51 -1.94
N ILE A 244 -11.80 1.09 -0.69
CA ILE A 244 -10.78 0.31 0.03
C ILE A 244 -10.97 -1.16 -0.30
N VAL A 245 -9.85 -1.87 -0.53
CA VAL A 245 -9.83 -3.33 -0.63
C VAL A 245 -8.92 -3.93 0.44
N GLU A 246 -9.41 -4.97 1.12
CA GLU A 246 -8.73 -5.71 2.17
C GLU A 246 -8.87 -7.23 1.96
N PRO A 247 -7.96 -8.06 2.52
CA PRO A 247 -8.17 -9.49 2.63
C PRO A 247 -9.39 -9.82 3.49
N ASP A 248 -10.08 -10.90 3.18
CA ASP A 248 -11.24 -11.37 3.98
C ASP A 248 -10.88 -11.62 5.44
N SER A 249 -9.69 -12.17 5.68
CA SER A 249 -9.20 -12.53 7.01
C SER A 249 -8.70 -11.33 7.82
N ALA A 250 -8.53 -10.14 7.21
CA ALA A 250 -7.89 -8.99 7.85
C ALA A 250 -8.55 -7.66 7.43
N ALA A 251 -9.87 -7.55 7.55
CA ALA A 251 -10.67 -6.41 7.09
C ALA A 251 -10.90 -5.36 8.21
N CYS A 252 -9.83 -4.82 8.80
CA CYS A 252 -9.92 -3.90 9.93
C CYS A 252 -10.45 -2.52 9.56
N VAL A 253 -10.18 -2.01 8.35
CA VAL A 253 -10.71 -0.73 7.87
C VAL A 253 -12.22 -0.85 7.61
N LEU A 254 -12.67 -1.92 6.97
CA LEU A 254 -14.10 -2.19 6.75
C LEU A 254 -14.84 -2.27 8.10
N ALA A 255 -14.30 -3.01 9.08
CA ALA A 255 -14.87 -3.13 10.41
C ALA A 255 -14.99 -1.76 11.09
N SER A 256 -13.94 -0.94 11.01
CA SER A 256 -13.89 0.40 11.59
C SER A 256 -14.84 1.38 10.90
N ILE A 257 -14.94 1.36 9.57
CA ILE A 257 -15.90 2.18 8.79
C ILE A 257 -17.35 1.80 9.15
N LYS A 258 -17.62 0.49 9.32
CA LYS A 258 -18.95 -0.02 9.67
C LYS A 258 -19.45 0.51 11.01
N THR A 259 -18.55 0.65 11.99
CA THR A 259 -18.90 1.10 13.36
C THR A 259 -18.68 2.60 13.58
N GLY A 260 -17.89 3.25 12.70
CA GLY A 260 -17.52 4.67 12.82
C GLY A 260 -16.38 4.95 13.81
N LYS A 261 -15.74 3.91 14.35
CA LYS A 261 -14.58 3.99 15.25
C LYS A 261 -13.55 2.91 14.93
N ILE A 262 -12.33 3.05 15.42
CA ILE A 262 -11.30 2.02 15.24
C ILE A 262 -11.76 0.73 15.92
N GLU A 263 -11.79 -0.35 15.15
CA GLU A 263 -12.07 -1.70 15.63
C GLU A 263 -10.81 -2.56 15.49
N LYS A 264 -10.50 -3.29 16.56
CA LYS A 264 -9.48 -4.34 16.52
C LYS A 264 -10.18 -5.66 16.19
N ILE A 265 -9.72 -6.33 15.14
CA ILE A 265 -10.23 -7.63 14.73
C ILE A 265 -9.21 -8.73 15.04
N SER A 266 -9.69 -9.95 15.33
CA SER A 266 -8.84 -11.12 15.42
C SER A 266 -8.47 -11.61 14.03
N ILE A 267 -7.21 -12.00 13.83
CA ILE A 267 -6.74 -12.66 12.60
C ILE A 267 -6.46 -14.11 12.96
N ASP A 268 -7.42 -14.98 12.67
CA ASP A 268 -7.29 -16.41 12.95
C ASP A 268 -6.38 -17.10 11.94
N LYS A 269 -6.29 -16.55 10.73
CA LYS A 269 -5.42 -17.01 9.66
C LYS A 269 -4.82 -15.82 8.92
N GLU A 270 -3.51 -15.77 8.87
CA GLU A 270 -2.77 -14.78 8.08
C GLU A 270 -3.12 -14.89 6.60
N SER A 271 -3.35 -13.74 5.95
CA SER A 271 -3.52 -13.67 4.51
C SER A 271 -2.19 -13.88 3.79
N ILE A 272 -2.24 -14.49 2.61
CA ILE A 272 -1.10 -14.52 1.67
C ILE A 272 -0.64 -13.10 1.34
N MET A 273 -1.56 -12.13 1.28
CA MET A 273 -1.28 -10.70 1.14
C MET A 273 -0.68 -10.14 2.43
N GLY A 274 0.52 -10.59 2.80
CA GLY A 274 1.13 -10.38 4.11
C GLY A 274 1.27 -8.92 4.53
N GLY A 275 1.54 -8.01 3.58
CA GLY A 275 1.60 -6.56 3.83
C GLY A 275 0.25 -5.91 4.15
N MET A 276 -0.85 -6.65 4.00
CA MET A 276 -2.23 -6.23 4.28
C MET A 276 -2.87 -7.01 5.43
N SER A 277 -2.22 -8.04 5.97
CA SER A 277 -2.72 -8.86 7.07
C SER A 277 -2.57 -8.11 8.40
N CYS A 278 -3.49 -7.17 8.66
CA CYS A 278 -3.46 -6.25 9.80
C CYS A 278 -4.78 -6.26 10.55
N GLY A 279 -4.72 -6.36 11.88
CA GLY A 279 -5.90 -6.46 12.75
C GLY A 279 -6.48 -5.13 13.21
N GLU A 280 -5.79 -4.01 12.93
CA GLU A 280 -6.22 -2.70 13.42
C GLU A 280 -5.73 -1.59 12.47
N VAL A 281 -6.59 -0.60 12.20
CA VAL A 281 -6.21 0.57 11.42
C VAL A 281 -5.39 1.55 12.28
N SER A 282 -4.33 2.11 11.71
CA SER A 282 -3.46 3.06 12.39
C SER A 282 -4.18 4.41 12.65
N LEU A 283 -3.87 5.07 13.78
CA LEU A 283 -4.56 6.29 14.24
C LEU A 283 -4.57 7.41 13.19
N VAL A 284 -3.42 7.73 12.58
CA VAL A 284 -3.32 8.84 11.61
C VAL A 284 -4.04 8.52 10.30
N PRO A 285 -3.87 7.35 9.67
CA PRO A 285 -4.67 6.94 8.53
C PRO A 285 -6.18 6.98 8.78
N TRP A 286 -6.63 6.53 9.96
CA TRP A 286 -8.04 6.53 10.31
C TRP A 286 -8.68 7.91 10.22
N GLU A 287 -7.99 8.96 10.72
CA GLU A 287 -8.49 10.33 10.68
C GLU A 287 -8.78 10.83 9.25
N ILE A 288 -8.05 10.29 8.26
CA ILE A 288 -8.28 10.59 6.84
C ILE A 288 -9.36 9.68 6.26
N LEU A 289 -9.27 8.37 6.49
CA LEU A 289 -10.10 7.38 5.80
C LEU A 289 -11.56 7.38 6.25
N LYS A 290 -11.83 7.58 7.53
CA LYS A 290 -13.18 7.44 8.11
C LYS A 290 -14.28 8.22 7.38
N ASN A 291 -13.95 9.41 6.85
CA ASN A 291 -14.89 10.28 6.15
C ASN A 291 -14.62 10.42 4.64
N SER A 292 -13.52 9.83 4.13
CA SER A 292 -13.11 10.05 2.73
C SER A 292 -13.37 8.86 1.83
N VAL A 293 -13.49 7.67 2.41
CA VAL A 293 -13.76 6.42 1.69
C VAL A 293 -15.24 6.33 1.35
N HIS A 294 -15.55 5.94 0.11
CA HIS A 294 -16.94 5.74 -0.34
C HIS A 294 -17.41 4.31 -0.07
N TYR A 295 -16.54 3.35 -0.34
CA TYR A 295 -16.85 1.92 -0.25
C TYR A 295 -15.69 1.13 0.32
N CYS A 296 -15.98 0.02 0.99
CA CYS A 296 -15.01 -1.00 1.35
C CYS A 296 -15.43 -2.33 0.73
N VAL A 297 -14.45 -3.10 0.28
CA VAL A 297 -14.64 -4.42 -0.31
C VAL A 297 -13.59 -5.38 0.25
N THR A 298 -13.95 -6.65 0.44
CA THR A 298 -12.99 -7.69 0.79
C THR A 298 -12.86 -8.72 -0.30
N ILE A 299 -11.69 -9.34 -0.37
CA ILE A 299 -11.32 -10.31 -1.40
C ILE A 299 -10.64 -11.53 -0.79
N SER A 300 -10.94 -12.72 -1.33
CA SER A 300 -10.30 -13.97 -0.92
C SER A 300 -8.88 -14.09 -1.47
N ASP A 301 -8.01 -14.72 -0.70
CA ASP A 301 -6.66 -15.16 -1.11
C ASP A 301 -6.68 -16.05 -2.37
N ASP A 302 -7.79 -16.74 -2.66
CA ASP A 302 -7.96 -17.63 -3.82
C ASP A 302 -7.70 -16.94 -5.18
N TYR A 303 -7.78 -15.59 -5.22
CA TYR A 303 -7.55 -14.83 -6.45
C TYR A 303 -6.11 -14.32 -6.59
N VAL A 304 -5.27 -14.46 -5.57
CA VAL A 304 -3.90 -13.93 -5.58
C VAL A 304 -3.06 -14.61 -6.67
N SER A 305 -2.92 -15.95 -6.62
CA SER A 305 -2.13 -16.71 -7.58
C SER A 305 -2.62 -16.49 -9.03
N LYS A 306 -3.94 -16.53 -9.24
CA LYS A 306 -4.53 -16.29 -10.57
C LYS A 306 -4.18 -14.90 -11.10
N THR A 307 -4.27 -13.86 -10.26
CA THR A 307 -3.98 -12.48 -10.65
C THR A 307 -2.49 -12.32 -10.98
N VAL A 308 -1.59 -12.86 -10.15
CA VAL A 308 -0.15 -12.89 -10.42
C VAL A 308 0.15 -13.52 -11.78
N LYS A 309 -0.42 -14.69 -12.06
CA LYS A 309 -0.26 -15.37 -13.36
C LYS A 309 -0.77 -14.55 -14.53
N TYR A 310 -1.93 -13.91 -14.40
CA TYR A 310 -2.49 -13.09 -15.48
C TYR A 310 -1.63 -11.85 -15.76
N LEU A 311 -1.09 -11.20 -14.73
CA LEU A 311 -0.13 -10.10 -14.89
C LEU A 311 1.17 -10.58 -15.57
N ALA A 312 1.73 -11.67 -15.10
CA ALA A 312 2.98 -12.26 -15.61
C ALA A 312 2.88 -12.78 -17.06
N ASN A 313 1.68 -13.15 -17.52
CA ASN A 313 1.42 -13.70 -18.85
C ASN A 313 0.68 -12.75 -19.80
N ASN A 314 0.74 -11.44 -19.59
CA ASN A 314 0.18 -10.39 -20.44
C ASN A 314 -1.33 -10.57 -20.70
N LYS A 315 -2.10 -11.12 -19.73
CA LYS A 315 -3.54 -11.36 -19.91
C LYS A 315 -4.39 -10.11 -19.68
N PHE A 316 -3.82 -9.10 -18.99
CA PHE A 316 -4.49 -7.84 -18.67
C PHE A 316 -3.95 -6.64 -19.44
N SER A 317 -2.70 -6.70 -19.90
CA SER A 317 -2.01 -5.63 -20.63
C SER A 317 -1.22 -6.19 -21.81
N ASP A 318 -0.65 -5.32 -22.65
CA ASP A 318 0.24 -5.71 -23.74
C ASP A 318 1.65 -6.05 -23.24
N GLU A 319 2.01 -5.59 -22.06
CA GLU A 319 3.30 -5.87 -21.43
C GLU A 319 3.17 -6.81 -20.23
N LYS A 320 4.27 -7.50 -19.92
CA LYS A 320 4.39 -8.32 -18.73
C LYS A 320 4.54 -7.44 -17.50
N ILE A 321 3.75 -7.71 -16.47
CA ILE A 321 3.82 -7.02 -15.19
C ILE A 321 4.22 -8.02 -14.11
N ILE A 322 5.25 -7.66 -13.32
CA ILE A 322 5.67 -8.44 -12.16
C ILE A 322 4.97 -7.84 -10.93
N GLY A 323 3.81 -8.36 -10.58
CA GLY A 323 3.05 -7.92 -9.40
C GLY A 323 3.08 -8.99 -8.32
N GLY A 324 3.52 -8.64 -7.12
CA GLY A 324 3.50 -9.51 -5.95
C GLY A 324 2.09 -9.66 -5.35
N GLU A 325 2.01 -10.34 -4.23
CA GLU A 325 0.74 -10.70 -3.59
C GLU A 325 -0.12 -9.49 -3.22
N CYS A 326 0.47 -8.42 -2.68
CA CYS A 326 -0.27 -7.20 -2.33
C CYS A 326 -0.59 -6.30 -3.52
N SER A 327 -0.12 -6.63 -4.73
CA SER A 327 -0.45 -5.93 -5.97
C SER A 327 -1.73 -6.43 -6.65
N THR A 328 -2.27 -7.54 -6.19
CA THR A 328 -3.37 -8.26 -6.83
C THR A 328 -4.78 -7.82 -6.42
N PRO A 329 -5.05 -7.41 -5.15
CA PRO A 329 -6.41 -7.28 -4.66
C PRO A 329 -7.21 -6.15 -5.33
N GLY A 330 -6.54 -5.09 -5.78
CA GLY A 330 -7.19 -4.04 -6.57
C GLY A 330 -7.79 -4.55 -7.86
N ILE A 331 -7.06 -5.41 -8.58
CA ILE A 331 -7.54 -6.05 -9.82
C ILE A 331 -8.65 -7.05 -9.49
N ALA A 332 -8.41 -7.93 -8.52
CA ALA A 332 -9.37 -8.98 -8.16
C ALA A 332 -10.71 -8.40 -7.71
N SER A 333 -10.68 -7.34 -6.89
CA SER A 333 -11.90 -6.64 -6.46
C SER A 333 -12.61 -5.93 -7.61
N LEU A 334 -11.88 -5.26 -8.50
CA LEU A 334 -12.48 -4.62 -9.68
C LEU A 334 -13.24 -5.63 -10.55
N VAL A 335 -12.65 -6.81 -10.78
CA VAL A 335 -13.32 -7.89 -11.52
C VAL A 335 -14.57 -8.36 -10.78
N GLY A 336 -14.47 -8.61 -9.47
CA GLY A 336 -15.60 -9.03 -8.65
C GLY A 336 -16.76 -8.03 -8.62
N LEU A 337 -16.44 -6.74 -8.45
CA LEU A 337 -17.41 -5.64 -8.48
C LEU A 337 -18.05 -5.51 -9.86
N SER A 338 -17.26 -5.65 -10.93
CA SER A 338 -17.74 -5.56 -12.32
C SER A 338 -18.71 -6.68 -12.70
N ASN A 339 -18.59 -7.85 -12.08
CA ASN A 339 -19.47 -8.99 -12.32
C ASN A 339 -20.84 -8.87 -11.62
N ASN A 340 -21.02 -7.93 -10.72
CA ASN A 340 -22.28 -7.71 -10.02
C ASN A 340 -22.99 -6.46 -10.54
N HIS A 341 -24.08 -6.66 -11.26
CA HIS A 341 -24.84 -5.58 -11.91
C HIS A 341 -25.34 -4.53 -10.90
N GLU A 342 -25.87 -4.94 -9.76
CA GLU A 342 -26.37 -4.02 -8.73
C GLU A 342 -25.26 -3.19 -8.10
N ILE A 343 -24.11 -3.81 -7.86
CA ILE A 343 -22.94 -3.08 -7.35
C ILE A 343 -22.40 -2.11 -8.40
N ARG A 344 -22.27 -2.54 -9.67
CA ARG A 344 -21.85 -1.61 -10.75
C ARG A 344 -22.72 -0.36 -10.77
N LYS A 345 -24.04 -0.53 -10.65
CA LYS A 345 -25.01 0.59 -10.60
C LYS A 345 -24.78 1.43 -9.35
N THR A 346 -24.64 0.80 -8.18
CA THR A 346 -24.45 1.48 -6.89
C THR A 346 -23.22 2.37 -6.87
N ILE A 347 -22.09 1.88 -7.41
CA ILE A 347 -20.83 2.64 -7.46
C ILE A 347 -20.67 3.45 -8.76
N ASN A 348 -21.68 3.49 -9.62
CA ASN A 348 -21.65 4.16 -10.93
C ASN A 348 -20.48 3.72 -11.82
N LEU A 349 -20.16 2.41 -11.81
CA LEU A 349 -19.11 1.81 -12.64
C LEU A 349 -19.69 1.40 -14.00
N ASN A 350 -19.36 2.13 -15.05
CA ASN A 350 -19.93 1.99 -16.40
C ASN A 350 -18.85 2.11 -17.49
N GLU A 351 -19.27 2.13 -18.75
CA GLU A 351 -18.35 2.18 -19.93
C GLU A 351 -17.51 3.46 -20.00
N ASP A 352 -17.95 4.57 -19.37
CA ASP A 352 -17.19 5.82 -19.30
C ASP A 352 -16.20 5.85 -18.13
N SER A 353 -16.22 4.83 -17.28
CA SER A 353 -15.41 4.79 -16.06
C SER A 353 -13.93 4.54 -16.36
N SER A 354 -13.08 5.39 -15.80
CA SER A 354 -11.63 5.20 -15.76
C SER A 354 -11.20 4.89 -14.33
N VAL A 355 -10.58 3.72 -14.14
CA VAL A 355 -10.24 3.17 -12.82
C VAL A 355 -8.74 3.23 -12.59
N LEU A 356 -8.31 3.69 -11.42
CA LEU A 356 -6.92 3.67 -10.97
C LEU A 356 -6.70 2.53 -9.96
N LEU A 357 -5.71 1.70 -10.24
CA LEU A 357 -5.23 0.59 -9.41
C LEU A 357 -3.76 0.76 -9.06
N PHE A 358 -3.29 0.06 -8.03
CA PHE A 358 -1.91 0.11 -7.58
C PHE A 358 -1.27 -1.28 -7.58
N GLY A 359 -0.13 -1.39 -8.23
CA GLY A 359 0.80 -2.49 -8.10
C GLY A 359 1.81 -2.17 -7.00
N CYS A 360 1.45 -2.48 -5.76
CA CYS A 360 2.17 -2.05 -4.57
C CYS A 360 3.61 -2.58 -4.49
N GLU A 361 3.85 -3.74 -5.10
CA GLU A 361 5.14 -4.44 -5.05
C GLU A 361 5.31 -5.38 -6.25
N GLY A 362 6.54 -5.72 -6.54
CA GLY A 362 6.90 -6.78 -7.48
C GLY A 362 7.13 -8.12 -6.76
N ASP A 363 8.07 -8.91 -7.28
CA ASP A 363 8.59 -10.15 -6.68
C ASP A 363 9.47 -9.89 -5.46
N ALA A 364 8.98 -9.11 -4.51
CA ALA A 364 9.71 -8.70 -3.31
C ALA A 364 10.08 -9.91 -2.43
N ASP A 365 9.21 -10.91 -2.37
CA ASP A 365 9.46 -12.26 -1.86
C ASP A 365 9.52 -13.20 -3.06
N GLU A 366 10.72 -13.47 -3.56
CA GLU A 366 10.93 -14.28 -4.77
C GLU A 366 10.43 -15.71 -4.61
N GLU A 367 10.57 -16.30 -3.44
CA GLU A 367 10.12 -17.66 -3.15
C GLU A 367 8.59 -17.75 -3.22
N LEU A 368 7.91 -16.83 -2.53
CA LEU A 368 6.44 -16.74 -2.59
C LEU A 368 5.97 -16.46 -4.02
N TYR A 369 6.61 -15.54 -4.73
CA TYR A 369 6.24 -15.19 -6.11
C TYR A 369 6.33 -16.40 -7.04
N GLN A 370 7.42 -17.19 -6.98
CA GLN A 370 7.57 -18.40 -7.78
C GLN A 370 6.51 -19.47 -7.42
N LYS A 371 6.20 -19.62 -6.13
CA LYS A 371 5.11 -20.50 -5.68
C LYS A 371 3.78 -20.08 -6.28
N LEU A 372 3.42 -18.80 -6.22
CA LEU A 372 2.18 -18.26 -6.78
C LEU A 372 2.10 -18.44 -8.31
N LEU A 373 3.22 -18.40 -9.02
CA LEU A 373 3.27 -18.71 -10.44
C LEU A 373 3.09 -20.20 -10.75
N ALA A 374 3.46 -21.07 -9.85
CA ALA A 374 3.37 -22.53 -10.03
C ALA A 374 1.97 -23.11 -9.71
N GLU A 375 1.25 -22.53 -8.73
CA GLU A 375 -0.13 -22.92 -8.34
C GLU A 375 -1.13 -22.82 -9.49
#